data_d2fc6399677cdff52ae8d157f345d57e
#
_entry.id   d2fc6399677cdff52ae8d157f345d57e
#
_cell.length_a   1.000
_cell.length_b   1.000
_cell.length_c   1.000
_cell.angle_alpha   90.00
_cell.angle_beta   90.00
_cell.angle_gamma   90.00
#
_symmetry.space_group_name_H-M   'P 1'
#
loop_
_entity.id
_entity.type
_entity.pdbx_description
1 polymer ?
#
loop_
_entity_poly.entity_id
_entity_poly.type
_entity_poly.pdbx_seq_one_letter_code
_entity_poly.pdbx_strand_id
1 'polypeptide(L)'
;LRNDIDFANASHTSIGDHTTPFTGKFDGNFFQVKNFNVSGGYRAGLFGEANGARIENFGVSGATITGTVATTAYAGGIVAVSSGGTLLKNVYVAAGTTVGGTQNGRHGGIVGYTTNTTIDGVYSKATVGSGGGIIGFAATGTVLKDSYSDIVSTASPPGTFAIYYINPTGGTTVTNSYGIGDRFSYSN
;
A
#
# COMPACT_ATOMS: atom_id res chain seq x y z
N LEU A 1 -11.15 5.19 -14.80
CA LEU A 1 -12.02 6.27 -14.33
C LEU A 1 -12.32 7.25 -15.47
N ARG A 2 -13.31 8.12 -15.28
CA ARG A 2 -13.64 9.22 -16.20
C ARG A 2 -13.56 10.58 -15.51
N ASN A 3 -13.55 10.59 -14.19
CA ASN A 3 -13.40 11.76 -13.32
C ASN A 3 -12.76 11.32 -12.01
N ASP A 4 -12.33 12.28 -11.20
CA ASP A 4 -12.05 12.04 -9.80
C ASP A 4 -13.29 11.49 -9.08
N ILE A 5 -13.06 10.57 -8.16
CA ILE A 5 -14.11 10.08 -7.26
C ILE A 5 -13.83 10.64 -5.88
N ASP A 6 -14.74 11.49 -5.38
CA ASP A 6 -14.63 12.05 -4.03
C ASP A 6 -15.70 11.43 -3.13
N PHE A 7 -15.25 10.76 -2.09
CA PHE A 7 -16.11 10.11 -1.09
C PHE A 7 -16.63 11.08 -0.02
N ALA A 8 -16.16 12.33 -0.01
CA ALA A 8 -16.54 13.32 0.99
C ALA A 8 -16.43 12.81 2.45
N ASN A 9 -15.36 12.05 2.73
CA ASN A 9 -15.08 11.37 3.99
C ASN A 9 -16.06 10.24 4.36
N ALA A 10 -16.84 9.74 3.42
CA ALA A 10 -17.67 8.56 3.66
C ALA A 10 -16.84 7.29 3.84
N SER A 11 -17.45 6.31 4.49
CA SER A 11 -16.88 4.99 4.63
C SER A 11 -16.84 4.26 3.29
N HIS A 12 -15.74 3.54 3.05
CA HIS A 12 -15.53 2.69 1.91
C HIS A 12 -15.31 1.24 2.36
N THR A 13 -16.00 0.31 1.72
CA THR A 13 -15.68 -1.12 1.85
C THR A 13 -14.64 -1.46 0.79
N SER A 14 -13.51 -2.03 1.22
CA SER A 14 -12.42 -2.41 0.31
C SER A 14 -12.90 -3.31 -0.82
N ILE A 15 -12.44 -3.04 -2.03
CA ILE A 15 -12.75 -3.85 -3.21
C ILE A 15 -11.95 -5.16 -3.15
N GLY A 16 -12.65 -6.30 -3.19
CA GLY A 16 -12.04 -7.62 -3.07
C GLY A 16 -11.63 -7.96 -1.64
N ASP A 17 -11.77 -9.22 -1.30
CA ASP A 17 -11.38 -9.80 -0.01
C ASP A 17 -10.62 -11.12 -0.22
N HIS A 18 -10.33 -11.84 0.87
CA HIS A 18 -9.60 -13.10 0.79
C HIS A 18 -10.34 -14.20 0.02
N THR A 19 -11.65 -14.20 0.07
CA THR A 19 -12.49 -15.21 -0.58
C THR A 19 -12.73 -14.87 -2.05
N THR A 20 -12.90 -13.58 -2.32
CA THR A 20 -13.18 -13.03 -3.64
C THR A 20 -12.23 -11.86 -3.94
N PRO A 21 -10.94 -12.15 -4.20
CA PRO A 21 -9.97 -11.10 -4.49
C PRO A 21 -10.27 -10.40 -5.82
N PHE A 22 -9.85 -9.16 -5.92
CA PHE A 22 -9.91 -8.46 -7.20
C PHE A 22 -8.90 -9.07 -8.17
N THR A 23 -9.37 -9.58 -9.32
CA THR A 23 -8.55 -10.23 -10.35
C THR A 23 -8.55 -9.49 -11.67
N GLY A 24 -9.27 -8.37 -11.76
CA GLY A 24 -9.52 -7.64 -12.98
C GLY A 24 -8.47 -6.57 -13.28
N LYS A 25 -8.83 -5.72 -14.24
CA LYS A 25 -8.08 -4.51 -14.58
C LYS A 25 -8.82 -3.28 -14.01
N PHE A 26 -8.08 -2.44 -13.28
CA PHE A 26 -8.50 -1.11 -12.87
C PHE A 26 -7.53 -0.10 -13.45
N ASP A 27 -8.01 0.74 -14.36
CA ASP A 27 -7.28 1.85 -14.94
C ASP A 27 -7.93 3.16 -14.50
N GLY A 28 -7.19 3.93 -13.70
CA GLY A 28 -7.69 5.21 -13.19
C GLY A 28 -7.62 6.35 -14.19
N ASN A 29 -6.98 6.15 -15.36
CA ASN A 29 -6.84 7.17 -16.39
C ASN A 29 -6.32 8.52 -15.82
N PHE A 30 -5.38 8.43 -14.85
CA PHE A 30 -4.76 9.53 -14.12
C PHE A 30 -5.68 10.39 -13.23
N PHE A 31 -6.91 9.94 -12.99
CA PHE A 31 -7.80 10.53 -12.00
C PHE A 31 -7.49 10.05 -10.58
N GLN A 32 -8.14 10.65 -9.60
CA GLN A 32 -7.94 10.33 -8.18
C GLN A 32 -9.19 9.71 -7.55
N VAL A 33 -8.95 8.90 -6.53
CA VAL A 33 -9.95 8.47 -5.54
C VAL A 33 -9.63 9.17 -4.22
N LYS A 34 -10.55 9.99 -3.72
CA LYS A 34 -10.27 10.94 -2.65
C LYS A 34 -11.19 10.80 -1.45
N ASN A 35 -10.66 11.19 -0.28
CA ASN A 35 -11.44 11.46 0.93
C ASN A 35 -12.34 10.28 1.32
N PHE A 36 -11.81 9.07 1.37
CA PHE A 36 -12.53 7.89 1.85
C PHE A 36 -11.94 7.36 3.16
N ASN A 37 -12.80 6.70 3.94
CA ASN A 37 -12.40 6.07 5.17
C ASN A 37 -12.58 4.55 5.07
N VAL A 38 -11.51 3.80 5.33
CA VAL A 38 -11.56 2.35 5.53
C VAL A 38 -11.18 2.06 6.97
N SER A 39 -12.08 1.45 7.72
CA SER A 39 -11.83 1.05 9.10
C SER A 39 -12.27 -0.39 9.32
N GLY A 40 -11.39 -1.18 9.87
CA GLY A 40 -11.68 -2.53 10.31
C GLY A 40 -11.11 -3.64 9.44
N GLY A 41 -11.16 -4.85 10.00
CA GLY A 41 -10.76 -6.08 9.32
C GLY A 41 -9.26 -6.28 9.18
N TYR A 42 -8.95 -7.43 8.57
CA TYR A 42 -7.57 -7.85 8.29
C TYR A 42 -6.93 -7.12 7.11
N ARG A 43 -7.74 -6.58 6.20
CA ARG A 43 -7.29 -5.99 4.93
C ARG A 43 -7.97 -4.66 4.70
N ALA A 44 -7.24 -3.57 4.95
CA ALA A 44 -7.71 -2.22 4.79
C ALA A 44 -6.98 -1.52 3.64
N GLY A 45 -7.70 -1.05 2.65
CA GLY A 45 -7.17 -0.34 1.47
C GLY A 45 -8.29 0.06 0.53
N LEU A 46 -7.99 0.77 -0.54
CA LEU A 46 -8.97 0.92 -1.62
C LEU A 46 -9.36 -0.47 -2.16
N PHE A 47 -8.35 -1.32 -2.37
CA PHE A 47 -8.51 -2.75 -2.62
C PHE A 47 -8.09 -3.53 -1.35
N GLY A 48 -8.93 -4.46 -0.90
CA GLY A 48 -8.62 -5.33 0.24
C GLY A 48 -7.65 -6.44 -0.15
N GLU A 49 -7.95 -7.16 -1.23
CA GLU A 49 -7.03 -8.15 -1.81
C GLU A 49 -7.08 -8.10 -3.33
N ALA A 50 -5.90 -8.18 -3.95
CA ALA A 50 -5.70 -8.28 -5.40
C ALA A 50 -4.85 -9.51 -5.74
N ASN A 51 -5.33 -10.34 -6.68
CA ASN A 51 -4.64 -11.57 -7.09
C ASN A 51 -4.64 -11.67 -8.61
N GLY A 52 -3.47 -11.60 -9.24
CA GLY A 52 -3.34 -11.57 -10.70
C GLY A 52 -3.96 -10.33 -11.37
N ALA A 53 -4.17 -9.28 -10.61
CA ALA A 53 -4.83 -8.06 -11.06
C ALA A 53 -3.86 -7.10 -11.76
N ARG A 54 -4.44 -6.15 -12.52
CA ARG A 54 -3.73 -5.00 -13.05
C ARG A 54 -4.39 -3.72 -12.54
N ILE A 55 -3.67 -2.95 -11.75
CA ILE A 55 -4.14 -1.73 -11.09
C ILE A 55 -3.18 -0.61 -11.46
N GLU A 56 -3.67 0.39 -12.19
CA GLU A 56 -2.77 1.36 -12.81
C GLU A 56 -3.35 2.76 -12.99
N ASN A 57 -2.44 3.74 -13.14
CA ASN A 57 -2.69 5.10 -13.61
C ASN A 57 -3.70 5.86 -12.74
N PHE A 58 -3.51 5.95 -11.44
CA PHE A 58 -4.34 6.79 -10.57
C PHE A 58 -3.67 7.15 -9.25
N GLY A 59 -4.30 8.06 -8.53
CA GLY A 59 -3.87 8.45 -7.19
C GLY A 59 -4.93 8.27 -6.13
N VAL A 60 -4.48 8.14 -4.88
CA VAL A 60 -5.30 8.24 -3.66
C VAL A 60 -4.86 9.47 -2.89
N SER A 61 -5.82 10.25 -2.39
CA SER A 61 -5.54 11.43 -1.56
C SER A 61 -6.59 11.62 -0.45
N GLY A 62 -6.17 12.15 0.70
CA GLY A 62 -7.07 12.48 1.81
C GLY A 62 -7.77 11.27 2.45
N ALA A 63 -7.31 10.06 2.22
CA ALA A 63 -7.91 8.86 2.77
C ALA A 63 -7.41 8.56 4.19
N THR A 64 -8.27 7.96 5.02
CA THR A 64 -7.89 7.36 6.30
C THR A 64 -8.12 5.86 6.24
N ILE A 65 -7.03 5.10 6.34
CA ILE A 65 -7.04 3.65 6.16
C ILE A 65 -6.49 2.99 7.42
N THR A 66 -7.33 2.26 8.14
CA THR A 66 -7.01 1.69 9.45
C THR A 66 -7.36 0.21 9.51
N GLY A 67 -6.33 -0.63 9.63
CA GLY A 67 -6.50 -2.05 9.96
C GLY A 67 -6.69 -2.23 11.47
N THR A 68 -7.72 -2.96 11.89
CA THR A 68 -8.14 -2.99 13.32
C THR A 68 -8.01 -4.35 14.00
N VAL A 69 -7.40 -5.35 13.37
CA VAL A 69 -7.26 -6.69 13.98
C VAL A 69 -6.09 -6.75 14.94
N ALA A 70 -6.30 -7.36 16.09
CA ALA A 70 -5.34 -7.37 17.20
C ALA A 70 -4.00 -8.10 16.89
N THR A 71 -3.96 -9.00 15.92
CA THR A 71 -2.79 -9.85 15.67
C THR A 71 -1.92 -9.38 14.51
N THR A 72 -2.48 -9.23 13.32
CA THR A 72 -1.76 -8.74 12.15
C THR A 72 -2.75 -8.15 11.17
N ALA A 73 -2.83 -6.84 11.08
CA ALA A 73 -3.62 -6.17 10.05
C ALA A 73 -2.73 -5.80 8.87
N TYR A 74 -3.27 -5.93 7.66
CA TYR A 74 -2.64 -5.45 6.45
C TYR A 74 -3.33 -4.16 6.04
N ALA A 75 -2.58 -3.07 5.94
CA ALA A 75 -3.14 -1.81 5.45
C ALA A 75 -2.25 -1.23 4.35
N GLY A 76 -2.87 -0.82 3.26
CA GLY A 76 -2.19 -0.18 2.14
C GLY A 76 -3.02 0.93 1.54
N GLY A 77 -2.37 2.01 1.14
CA GLY A 77 -3.06 3.14 0.53
C GLY A 77 -3.84 2.77 -0.73
N ILE A 78 -3.32 1.82 -1.48
CA ILE A 78 -3.94 1.27 -2.68
C ILE A 78 -4.48 -0.14 -2.41
N VAL A 79 -3.61 -1.07 -2.00
CA VAL A 79 -3.95 -2.49 -1.82
C VAL A 79 -3.50 -2.98 -0.46
N ALA A 80 -4.36 -3.64 0.31
CA ALA A 80 -3.92 -4.24 1.57
C ALA A 80 -3.06 -5.49 1.34
N VAL A 81 -3.49 -6.40 0.46
CA VAL A 81 -2.75 -7.62 0.12
C VAL A 81 -2.70 -7.81 -1.40
N SER A 82 -1.52 -8.03 -1.95
CA SER A 82 -1.35 -8.31 -3.39
C SER A 82 -0.54 -9.58 -3.64
N SER A 83 -0.96 -10.36 -4.64
CA SER A 83 -0.38 -11.66 -4.96
C SER A 83 -0.60 -12.07 -6.44
N GLY A 84 -0.13 -13.27 -6.81
CA GLY A 84 -0.54 -13.96 -8.02
C GLY A 84 -0.13 -13.28 -9.34
N GLY A 85 0.97 -12.53 -9.38
CA GLY A 85 1.39 -11.80 -10.57
C GLY A 85 0.68 -10.44 -10.71
N THR A 86 0.11 -9.91 -9.65
CA THR A 86 -0.50 -8.57 -9.65
C THR A 86 0.52 -7.51 -10.10
N LEU A 87 0.07 -6.58 -10.93
CA LEU A 87 0.82 -5.40 -11.35
C LEU A 87 0.18 -4.13 -10.77
N LEU A 88 0.97 -3.39 -9.97
CA LEU A 88 0.67 -2.02 -9.55
C LEU A 88 1.56 -1.09 -10.37
N LYS A 89 0.99 -0.23 -11.21
CA LYS A 89 1.78 0.62 -12.10
C LYS A 89 1.28 2.05 -12.13
N ASN A 90 2.22 3.00 -12.06
CA ASN A 90 1.90 4.44 -12.13
C ASN A 90 0.79 4.82 -11.14
N VAL A 91 0.85 4.32 -9.90
CA VAL A 91 -0.09 4.66 -8.86
C VAL A 91 0.61 5.46 -7.76
N TYR A 92 -0.12 6.35 -7.13
CA TYR A 92 0.46 7.15 -6.05
C TYR A 92 -0.51 7.35 -4.88
N VAL A 93 0.08 7.62 -3.73
CA VAL A 93 -0.63 8.06 -2.53
C VAL A 93 -0.09 9.42 -2.10
N ALA A 94 -0.97 10.41 -2.13
CA ALA A 94 -0.62 11.79 -1.84
C ALA A 94 -0.51 12.06 -0.32
N ALA A 95 0.14 13.16 0.01
CA ALA A 95 0.14 13.70 1.38
C ALA A 95 -1.30 13.94 1.88
N GLY A 96 -1.48 13.86 3.20
CA GLY A 96 -2.81 13.93 3.81
C GLY A 96 -3.56 12.58 3.86
N THR A 97 -3.00 11.53 3.25
CA THR A 97 -3.49 10.16 3.43
C THR A 97 -2.78 9.50 4.61
N THR A 98 -3.54 8.87 5.49
CA THR A 98 -3.01 8.10 6.61
C THR A 98 -3.25 6.61 6.42
N VAL A 99 -2.21 5.81 6.66
CA VAL A 99 -2.25 4.35 6.59
C VAL A 99 -1.70 3.79 7.88
N GLY A 100 -2.49 3.03 8.62
CA GLY A 100 -2.07 2.53 9.92
C GLY A 100 -2.99 1.47 10.48
N GLY A 101 -2.88 1.28 11.80
CA GLY A 101 -3.70 0.29 12.52
C GLY A 101 -3.00 -0.19 13.78
N THR A 102 -3.18 -1.46 14.11
CA THR A 102 -2.55 -2.09 15.28
C THR A 102 -1.02 -2.12 15.14
N GLN A 103 -0.29 -2.03 16.24
CA GLN A 103 1.18 -1.91 16.29
C GLN A 103 1.95 -3.02 15.57
N ASN A 104 1.38 -4.23 15.46
CA ASN A 104 1.99 -5.36 14.77
C ASN A 104 1.51 -5.48 13.31
N GLY A 105 0.84 -4.45 12.79
CA GLY A 105 0.32 -4.44 11.44
C GLY A 105 1.43 -4.34 10.37
N ARG A 106 1.10 -4.81 9.18
CA ARG A 106 1.93 -4.64 7.99
C ARG A 106 1.33 -3.53 7.16
N HIS A 107 1.81 -2.32 7.41
CA HIS A 107 1.26 -1.12 6.80
C HIS A 107 2.23 -0.60 5.74
N GLY A 108 1.71 -0.27 4.58
CA GLY A 108 2.50 0.33 3.50
C GLY A 108 1.77 1.50 2.85
N GLY A 109 2.51 2.52 2.50
CA GLY A 109 1.92 3.68 1.83
C GLY A 109 1.18 3.32 0.55
N ILE A 110 1.64 2.29 -0.17
CA ILE A 110 0.99 1.75 -1.37
C ILE A 110 0.36 0.39 -1.07
N VAL A 111 1.13 -0.57 -0.55
CA VAL A 111 0.66 -1.94 -0.33
C VAL A 111 1.06 -2.48 1.03
N GLY A 112 0.11 -3.10 1.76
CA GLY A 112 0.36 -3.64 3.10
C GLY A 112 1.23 -4.90 3.08
N TYR A 113 0.83 -5.90 2.31
CA TYR A 113 1.55 -7.17 2.13
C TYR A 113 1.60 -7.54 0.65
N THR A 114 2.75 -8.04 0.20
CA THR A 114 2.90 -8.42 -1.20
C THR A 114 3.74 -9.68 -1.38
N THR A 115 3.32 -10.51 -2.33
CA THR A 115 4.06 -11.67 -2.84
C THR A 115 3.79 -11.83 -4.34
N ASN A 116 4.77 -12.27 -5.13
CA ASN A 116 4.62 -12.42 -6.58
C ASN A 116 3.90 -11.21 -7.22
N THR A 117 4.40 -10.02 -6.95
CA THR A 117 3.78 -8.76 -7.38
C THR A 117 4.85 -7.85 -7.98
N THR A 118 4.53 -7.19 -9.07
CA THR A 118 5.35 -6.12 -9.63
C THR A 118 4.76 -4.75 -9.28
N ILE A 119 5.59 -3.90 -8.71
CA ILE A 119 5.27 -2.53 -8.31
C ILE A 119 6.22 -1.62 -9.11
N ASP A 120 5.65 -0.81 -10.00
CA ASP A 120 6.38 -0.11 -11.05
C ASP A 120 5.94 1.35 -11.16
N GLY A 121 6.87 2.28 -10.99
CA GLY A 121 6.59 3.70 -11.13
C GLY A 121 5.62 4.23 -10.09
N VAL A 122 5.73 3.82 -8.84
CA VAL A 122 4.81 4.25 -7.78
C VAL A 122 5.43 5.32 -6.89
N TYR A 123 4.56 6.10 -6.27
CA TYR A 123 4.96 7.17 -5.37
C TYR A 123 4.10 7.23 -4.12
N SER A 124 4.72 7.45 -2.95
CA SER A 124 3.99 7.59 -1.69
C SER A 124 4.49 8.78 -0.86
N LYS A 125 3.53 9.63 -0.47
CA LYS A 125 3.65 10.66 0.58
C LYS A 125 2.69 10.42 1.75
N ALA A 126 2.28 9.19 1.95
CA ALA A 126 1.38 8.84 3.05
C ALA A 126 2.04 9.09 4.42
N THR A 127 1.21 9.38 5.41
CA THR A 127 1.58 9.19 6.81
C THR A 127 1.37 7.72 7.17
N VAL A 128 2.45 6.98 7.48
CA VAL A 128 2.39 5.55 7.77
C VAL A 128 2.65 5.30 9.25
N GLY A 129 1.81 4.52 9.89
CA GLY A 129 1.92 4.19 11.32
C GLY A 129 3.18 3.38 11.62
N SER A 130 3.17 2.09 11.30
CA SER A 130 4.36 1.23 11.37
C SER A 130 4.43 0.35 10.14
N GLY A 131 5.58 0.29 9.47
CA GLY A 131 5.73 -0.48 8.23
C GLY A 131 6.63 0.17 7.22
N GLY A 132 6.28 0.18 5.95
CA GLY A 132 7.08 0.75 4.88
C GLY A 132 6.41 1.88 4.12
N GLY A 133 7.20 2.81 3.63
CA GLY A 133 6.71 3.95 2.85
C GLY A 133 5.99 3.54 1.57
N ILE A 134 6.41 2.45 0.97
CA ILE A 134 5.75 1.84 -0.20
C ILE A 134 5.11 0.52 0.21
N ILE A 135 5.87 -0.41 0.79
CA ILE A 135 5.45 -1.78 1.07
C ILE A 135 5.54 -2.04 2.57
N GLY A 136 4.45 -2.48 3.20
CA GLY A 136 4.45 -2.88 4.60
C GLY A 136 5.23 -4.16 4.86
N PHE A 137 5.07 -5.15 4.02
CA PHE A 137 5.86 -6.40 4.05
C PHE A 137 5.98 -7.00 2.66
N ALA A 138 7.21 -7.16 2.21
CA ALA A 138 7.51 -7.80 0.94
C ALA A 138 7.91 -9.26 1.15
N ALA A 139 7.22 -10.17 0.48
CA ALA A 139 7.54 -11.59 0.43
C ALA A 139 8.11 -11.99 -0.95
N THR A 140 8.44 -13.27 -1.11
CA THR A 140 9.07 -13.84 -2.30
C THR A 140 8.38 -13.45 -3.60
N GLY A 141 9.17 -13.16 -4.64
CA GLY A 141 8.69 -12.81 -5.97
C GLY A 141 8.18 -11.36 -6.10
N THR A 142 8.39 -10.53 -5.08
CA THR A 142 8.08 -9.10 -5.16
C THR A 142 9.16 -8.36 -5.94
N VAL A 143 8.74 -7.54 -6.89
CA VAL A 143 9.62 -6.64 -7.67
C VAL A 143 9.16 -5.21 -7.46
N LEU A 144 10.04 -4.35 -6.95
CA LEU A 144 9.82 -2.92 -6.82
C LEU A 144 10.81 -2.19 -7.72
N LYS A 145 10.32 -1.32 -8.58
CA LYS A 145 11.20 -0.55 -9.47
C LYS A 145 10.66 0.85 -9.75
N ASP A 146 11.58 1.74 -10.08
CA ASP A 146 11.30 3.11 -10.52
C ASP A 146 10.34 3.85 -9.57
N SER A 147 10.54 3.68 -8.25
CA SER A 147 9.56 4.07 -7.25
C SER A 147 10.17 4.99 -6.19
N TYR A 148 9.32 5.81 -5.60
CA TYR A 148 9.76 6.82 -4.63
C TYR A 148 8.82 6.88 -3.41
N SER A 149 9.42 7.13 -2.24
CA SER A 149 8.69 7.35 -1.00
C SER A 149 9.23 8.55 -0.26
N ASP A 150 8.34 9.43 0.16
CA ASP A 150 8.62 10.59 1.01
C ASP A 150 7.56 10.63 2.11
N ILE A 151 7.74 9.78 3.11
CA ILE A 151 6.73 9.52 4.13
C ILE A 151 6.97 10.26 5.43
N VAL A 152 5.88 10.52 6.13
CA VAL A 152 5.90 10.89 7.54
C VAL A 152 5.60 9.65 8.38
N SER A 153 6.49 9.33 9.32
CA SER A 153 6.27 8.25 10.28
C SER A 153 5.59 8.79 11.54
N THR A 154 4.58 8.08 12.03
CA THR A 154 3.96 8.36 13.33
C THR A 154 4.31 7.31 14.40
N ALA A 155 5.12 6.31 14.03
CA ALA A 155 5.49 5.23 14.96
C ALA A 155 6.69 5.61 15.83
N SER A 156 6.63 5.27 17.11
CA SER A 156 7.83 5.14 17.97
C SER A 156 8.66 3.92 17.54
N PRO A 157 9.99 3.90 17.80
CA PRO A 157 10.84 2.78 17.40
C PRO A 157 10.26 1.40 17.81
N PRO A 158 10.34 0.40 16.93
CA PRO A 158 11.13 0.26 15.72
C PRO A 158 10.45 0.66 14.40
N GLY A 159 9.96 1.85 14.34
CA GLY A 159 9.73 2.73 13.24
C GLY A 159 9.13 2.25 11.92
N THR A 160 9.03 3.22 11.04
CA THR A 160 8.61 3.09 9.66
C THR A 160 9.85 3.13 8.76
N PHE A 161 9.92 2.26 7.75
CA PHE A 161 11.01 2.22 6.78
C PHE A 161 10.66 3.06 5.55
N ALA A 162 11.66 3.73 4.98
CA ALA A 162 11.42 4.60 3.83
C ALA A 162 10.78 3.87 2.64
N ILE A 163 11.15 2.62 2.39
CA ILE A 163 10.64 1.85 1.25
C ILE A 163 9.80 0.66 1.70
N TYR A 164 10.38 -0.29 2.43
CA TYR A 164 9.65 -1.48 2.88
C TYR A 164 10.15 -2.01 4.21
N TYR A 165 9.27 -2.71 4.90
CA TYR A 165 9.56 -3.43 6.11
C TYR A 165 9.77 -4.91 5.79
N ILE A 166 10.91 -5.45 6.16
CA ILE A 166 11.41 -6.83 6.15
C ILE A 166 10.87 -7.81 5.09
N ASN A 167 11.81 -8.39 4.36
CA ASN A 167 11.67 -9.72 3.79
C ASN A 167 12.71 -10.66 4.45
N PRO A 168 12.35 -11.43 5.48
CA PRO A 168 13.30 -12.36 6.11
C PRO A 168 13.64 -13.57 5.26
N THR A 169 12.93 -13.81 4.16
CA THR A 169 13.10 -15.04 3.35
C THR A 169 13.79 -14.81 2.00
N GLY A 170 14.20 -13.58 1.69
CA GLY A 170 14.82 -13.26 0.39
C GLY A 170 13.82 -13.26 -0.79
N GLY A 171 14.28 -12.92 -1.99
CA GLY A 171 13.48 -12.97 -3.21
C GLY A 171 12.67 -11.72 -3.53
N THR A 172 12.95 -10.61 -2.87
CA THR A 172 12.48 -9.28 -3.28
C THR A 172 13.55 -8.59 -4.11
N THR A 173 13.18 -8.07 -5.27
CA THR A 173 14.07 -7.28 -6.13
C THR A 173 13.69 -5.82 -6.05
N VAL A 174 14.65 -4.94 -5.76
CA VAL A 174 14.47 -3.49 -5.73
C VAL A 174 15.45 -2.83 -6.69
N THR A 175 14.95 -2.03 -7.62
CA THR A 175 15.76 -1.29 -8.59
C THR A 175 15.26 0.14 -8.73
N ASN A 176 16.18 1.10 -8.95
CA ASN A 176 15.88 2.52 -9.18
C ASN A 176 14.81 3.08 -8.22
N SER A 177 14.85 2.69 -6.95
CA SER A 177 13.82 3.09 -6.00
C SER A 177 14.45 3.77 -4.80
N TYR A 178 13.83 4.87 -4.37
CA TYR A 178 14.37 5.77 -3.35
C TYR A 178 13.34 6.02 -2.26
N GLY A 179 13.82 6.30 -1.06
CA GLY A 179 12.96 6.71 0.04
C GLY A 179 13.61 7.78 0.89
N ILE A 180 12.83 8.76 1.32
CA ILE A 180 13.16 9.71 2.37
C ILE A 180 12.34 9.31 3.59
N GLY A 181 13.00 9.19 4.73
CA GLY A 181 12.39 8.77 6.00
C GLY A 181 13.44 8.36 7.02
N ASP A 182 13.03 8.11 8.24
CA ASP A 182 13.94 7.90 9.38
C ASP A 182 14.80 6.63 9.30
N ARG A 183 14.51 5.70 8.39
CA ARG A 183 15.28 4.46 8.20
C ARG A 183 15.25 3.96 6.77
N PHE A 184 16.42 3.59 6.28
CA PHE A 184 16.57 2.88 5.01
C PHE A 184 16.18 1.41 5.17
N SER A 185 15.74 0.78 4.06
CA SER A 185 15.41 -0.64 4.01
C SER A 185 16.47 -1.52 4.67
N TYR A 186 16.05 -2.44 5.51
CA TYR A 186 16.92 -3.51 6.00
C TYR A 186 16.82 -4.69 5.04
N SER A 187 17.88 -4.98 4.33
CA SER A 187 18.10 -6.28 3.69
C SER A 187 19.17 -7.00 4.52
N ASN A 188 18.82 -8.11 5.10
CA ASN A 188 19.77 -9.17 5.41
C ASN A 188 19.60 -10.25 4.39
#